data_436c60b30e3a809a79455f28a8e24a60
#
_entry.id   436c60b30e3a809a79455f28a8e24a60
#
_cell.length_a   1.000
_cell.length_b   1.000
_cell.length_c   1.000
_cell.angle_alpha   90.00
_cell.angle_beta   90.00
_cell.angle_gamma   90.00
#
_symmetry.space_group_name_H-M   'P 1'
#
loop_
_entity.id
_entity.type
_entity.pdbx_description
1 polymer ?
#
loop_
_entity_poly.entity_id
_entity_poly.type
_entity_poly.pdbx_seq_one_letter_code
_entity_poly.pdbx_strand_id
1 'polypeptide(L)'
;MLGFTSEARFLRYANTHLRGLFPYLPTQSGYNKRIRAAIGTLRAVIAHLVTRTSSVSDDVWVVDSTPVECGRSRETAKRSDLAGWAEYGYCASHSRFFWGLRLHLVCTLSGLPVAFALAGAKADEREVLLGMLDADPNLVAAHPNQKLMADKNYYGKAFEAALADAEVELLRPARKGEKPRPGHRYFKPFRQVIESINNTLKTQLDLERHGGRTIAGVTSRVLQRILALTAAIWHNDQLGQPTLRSLTAYDH
;
A
#
# COMPACT_ATOMS: atom_id res chain seq x y z
N MET A 1 -11.51 3.34 -15.90
CA MET A 1 -11.83 3.87 -14.54
C MET A 1 -12.56 5.20 -14.68
N LEU A 2 -13.59 5.48 -13.88
CA LEU A 2 -14.44 6.68 -14.08
C LEU A 2 -13.75 8.03 -13.72
N GLY A 3 -12.49 8.01 -13.35
CA GLY A 3 -11.63 9.20 -13.15
C GLY A 3 -12.15 10.26 -12.16
N PHE A 4 -12.96 9.85 -11.16
CA PHE A 4 -13.44 10.80 -10.17
C PHE A 4 -12.33 11.20 -9.19
N THR A 5 -11.92 12.45 -9.26
CA THR A 5 -10.92 13.05 -8.36
C THR A 5 -11.53 13.54 -7.03
N SER A 6 -12.86 13.52 -6.88
CA SER A 6 -13.51 13.91 -5.64
C SER A 6 -14.73 13.05 -5.32
N GLU A 7 -14.94 12.74 -4.05
CA GLU A 7 -16.11 12.01 -3.54
C GLU A 7 -17.42 12.72 -3.87
N ALA A 8 -17.42 14.05 -3.87
CA ALA A 8 -18.61 14.82 -4.23
C ALA A 8 -19.01 14.61 -5.70
N ARG A 9 -18.04 14.52 -6.61
CA ARG A 9 -18.31 14.20 -8.02
C ARG A 9 -18.82 12.77 -8.17
N PHE A 10 -18.17 11.81 -7.50
CA PHE A 10 -18.63 10.43 -7.48
C PHE A 10 -20.07 10.32 -6.96
N LEU A 11 -20.40 10.96 -5.84
CA LEU A 11 -21.76 10.91 -5.28
C LEU A 11 -22.81 11.54 -6.20
N ARG A 12 -22.49 12.62 -6.91
CA ARG A 12 -23.39 13.18 -7.94
C ARG A 12 -23.62 12.18 -9.07
N TYR A 13 -22.55 11.61 -9.59
CA TYR A 13 -22.64 10.56 -10.62
C TYR A 13 -23.46 9.36 -10.12
N ALA A 14 -23.18 8.85 -8.93
CA ALA A 14 -23.90 7.74 -8.33
C ALA A 14 -25.40 8.04 -8.17
N ASN A 15 -25.76 9.25 -7.74
CA ASN A 15 -27.16 9.68 -7.64
C ASN A 15 -27.86 9.75 -8.99
N THR A 16 -27.15 9.99 -10.08
CA THR A 16 -27.74 10.06 -11.43
C THR A 16 -27.78 8.68 -12.10
N HIS A 17 -26.69 7.90 -11.99
CA HIS A 17 -26.51 6.71 -12.82
C HIS A 17 -26.56 5.38 -12.06
N LEU A 18 -26.38 5.38 -10.73
CA LEU A 18 -26.30 4.16 -9.94
C LEU A 18 -27.45 3.94 -8.96
N ARG A 19 -28.48 4.79 -8.99
CA ARG A 19 -29.64 4.65 -8.08
C ARG A 19 -30.35 3.30 -8.19
N GLY A 20 -30.39 2.71 -9.39
CA GLY A 20 -30.97 1.40 -9.59
C GLY A 20 -30.20 0.24 -8.95
N LEU A 21 -28.90 0.46 -8.64
CA LEU A 21 -28.03 -0.54 -8.01
C LEU A 21 -28.00 -0.41 -6.49
N PHE A 22 -28.36 0.76 -5.94
CA PHE A 22 -28.29 1.03 -4.51
C PHE A 22 -29.62 1.59 -4.01
N PRO A 23 -30.27 0.94 -3.04
CA PRO A 23 -31.56 1.41 -2.48
C PRO A 23 -31.42 2.74 -1.73
N TYR A 24 -30.20 3.08 -1.30
CA TYR A 24 -29.90 4.31 -0.60
C TYR A 24 -28.50 4.83 -0.95
N LEU A 25 -28.42 6.09 -1.32
CA LEU A 25 -27.18 6.82 -1.53
C LEU A 25 -27.05 7.95 -0.50
N PRO A 26 -26.00 7.95 0.31
CA PRO A 26 -25.83 8.96 1.36
C PRO A 26 -25.46 10.34 0.80
N THR A 27 -25.70 11.39 1.58
CA THR A 27 -25.08 12.70 1.36
C THR A 27 -23.57 12.61 1.53
N GLN A 28 -22.82 13.62 1.08
CA GLN A 28 -21.35 13.62 1.19
C GLN A 28 -20.86 13.47 2.65
N SER A 29 -21.49 14.15 3.60
CA SER A 29 -21.16 14.03 5.02
C SER A 29 -21.47 12.63 5.56
N GLY A 30 -22.63 12.09 5.19
CA GLY A 30 -23.02 10.73 5.52
C GLY A 30 -22.08 9.68 4.92
N TYR A 31 -21.64 9.86 3.68
CA TYR A 31 -20.63 9.01 3.03
C TYR A 31 -19.31 9.04 3.78
N ASN A 32 -18.78 10.23 4.08
CA ASN A 32 -17.54 10.39 4.82
C ASN A 32 -17.59 9.78 6.23
N LYS A 33 -18.73 9.85 6.92
CA LYS A 33 -18.92 9.20 8.22
C LYS A 33 -18.89 7.68 8.08
N ARG A 34 -19.61 7.14 7.09
CA ARG A 34 -19.69 5.69 6.86
C ARG A 34 -18.37 5.08 6.42
N ILE A 35 -17.63 5.71 5.51
CA ILE A 35 -16.35 5.17 5.04
C ILE A 35 -15.29 5.13 6.17
N ARG A 36 -15.32 6.11 7.07
CA ARG A 36 -14.45 6.07 8.26
C ARG A 36 -14.85 4.98 9.24
N ALA A 37 -16.14 4.76 9.44
CA ALA A 37 -16.65 3.66 10.28
C ALA A 37 -16.36 2.28 9.66
N ALA A 38 -16.23 2.19 8.34
CA ALA A 38 -15.97 0.95 7.60
C ALA A 38 -14.48 0.55 7.52
N ILE A 39 -13.56 1.19 8.25
CA ILE A 39 -12.12 0.89 8.20
C ILE A 39 -11.86 -0.61 8.45
N GLY A 40 -12.48 -1.20 9.47
CA GLY A 40 -12.37 -2.63 9.76
C GLY A 40 -12.91 -3.50 8.64
N THR A 41 -14.08 -3.14 8.08
CA THR A 41 -14.67 -3.84 6.94
C THR A 41 -13.78 -3.76 5.69
N LEU A 42 -13.19 -2.59 5.40
CA LEU A 42 -12.26 -2.44 4.27
C LEU A 42 -11.05 -3.37 4.41
N ARG A 43 -10.47 -3.45 5.60
CA ARG A 43 -9.36 -4.37 5.88
C ARG A 43 -9.79 -5.84 5.68
N ALA A 44 -10.93 -6.22 6.22
CA ALA A 44 -11.45 -7.59 6.09
C ALA A 44 -11.73 -7.97 4.62
N VAL A 45 -12.30 -7.04 3.82
CA VAL A 45 -12.53 -7.27 2.39
C VAL A 45 -11.22 -7.39 1.63
N ILE A 46 -10.23 -6.53 1.90
CA ILE A 46 -8.90 -6.65 1.28
C ILE A 46 -8.29 -8.03 1.58
N ALA A 47 -8.25 -8.44 2.84
CA ALA A 47 -7.72 -9.74 3.25
C ALA A 47 -8.48 -10.89 2.56
N HIS A 48 -9.81 -10.82 2.49
CA HIS A 48 -10.62 -11.82 1.80
C HIS A 48 -10.29 -11.93 0.31
N LEU A 49 -10.16 -10.81 -0.39
CA LEU A 49 -9.80 -10.81 -1.82
C LEU A 49 -8.38 -11.34 -2.05
N VAL A 50 -7.43 -10.99 -1.17
CA VAL A 50 -6.05 -11.50 -1.21
C VAL A 50 -6.05 -13.04 -1.15
N THR A 51 -6.73 -13.64 -0.17
CA THR A 51 -6.79 -15.11 -0.02
C THR A 51 -7.50 -15.82 -1.18
N ARG A 52 -8.27 -15.10 -2.01
CA ARG A 52 -9.00 -15.60 -3.18
C ARG A 52 -8.29 -15.35 -4.49
N THR A 53 -7.09 -14.80 -4.47
CA THR A 53 -6.29 -14.48 -5.66
C THR A 53 -5.14 -15.48 -5.78
N SER A 54 -4.96 -16.10 -6.94
CA SER A 54 -3.96 -17.17 -7.17
C SER A 54 -2.54 -16.71 -6.85
N SER A 55 -2.21 -15.46 -7.13
CA SER A 55 -0.88 -14.89 -6.86
C SER A 55 -0.53 -14.71 -5.37
N VAL A 56 -1.46 -14.99 -4.45
CA VAL A 56 -1.12 -15.02 -3.01
C VAL A 56 -0.05 -16.07 -2.72
N SER A 57 0.00 -17.14 -3.50
CA SER A 57 0.98 -18.24 -3.37
C SER A 57 2.33 -17.97 -4.06
N ASP A 58 2.59 -16.74 -4.56
CA ASP A 58 3.89 -16.39 -5.14
C ASP A 58 5.02 -16.60 -4.13
N ASP A 59 6.08 -17.31 -4.51
CA ASP A 59 7.25 -17.60 -3.65
C ASP A 59 8.09 -16.35 -3.32
N VAL A 60 7.81 -15.23 -3.95
CA VAL A 60 8.58 -13.99 -3.79
C VAL A 60 7.66 -12.82 -3.54
N TRP A 61 7.90 -12.14 -2.42
CA TRP A 61 7.30 -10.85 -2.13
C TRP A 61 8.31 -9.72 -2.35
N VAL A 62 7.80 -8.53 -2.60
CA VAL A 62 8.57 -7.29 -2.67
C VAL A 62 8.09 -6.33 -1.60
N VAL A 63 9.00 -5.65 -0.91
CA VAL A 63 8.68 -4.65 0.12
C VAL A 63 9.26 -3.30 -0.24
N ASP A 64 8.48 -2.25 -0.05
CA ASP A 64 8.92 -0.85 -0.15
C ASP A 64 7.97 0.07 0.61
N SER A 65 8.36 1.32 0.77
CA SER A 65 7.52 2.37 1.32
C SER A 65 7.35 3.53 0.36
N THR A 66 6.16 4.12 0.34
CA THR A 66 5.86 5.28 -0.49
C THR A 66 5.29 6.43 0.34
N PRO A 67 5.68 7.70 0.08
CA PRO A 67 5.14 8.85 0.80
C PRO A 67 3.63 9.01 0.65
N VAL A 68 2.97 9.35 1.75
CA VAL A 68 1.57 9.79 1.83
C VAL A 68 1.57 11.20 2.38
N GLU A 69 1.64 12.19 1.48
CA GLU A 69 1.77 13.60 1.85
C GLU A 69 0.47 14.12 2.47
N CYS A 70 0.53 14.63 3.70
CA CYS A 70 -0.62 15.14 4.45
C CYS A 70 -0.68 16.68 4.50
N GLY A 71 0.40 17.36 4.20
CA GLY A 71 0.47 18.82 4.18
C GLY A 71 1.78 19.34 3.61
N ARG A 72 1.78 20.62 3.22
CA ARG A 72 2.94 21.28 2.59
C ARG A 72 3.48 22.43 3.41
N SER A 73 2.61 23.15 4.14
CA SER A 73 3.05 24.30 4.92
C SER A 73 3.29 23.93 6.39
N ARG A 74 4.22 24.65 7.04
CA ARG A 74 4.48 24.50 8.47
C ARG A 74 3.26 24.81 9.32
N GLU A 75 2.44 25.78 8.90
CA GLU A 75 1.21 26.13 9.61
C GLU A 75 0.16 25.02 9.53
N THR A 76 0.04 24.36 8.36
CA THR A 76 -0.82 23.17 8.24
C THR A 76 -0.35 22.06 9.17
N ALA A 77 0.95 21.78 9.22
CA ALA A 77 1.52 20.74 10.07
C ALA A 77 1.24 21.01 11.57
N LYS A 78 1.38 22.26 12.04
CA LYS A 78 1.16 22.64 13.45
C LYS A 78 -0.30 22.52 13.90
N ARG A 79 -1.27 22.78 13.00
CA ARG A 79 -2.70 22.83 13.32
C ARG A 79 -3.48 21.59 12.90
N SER A 80 -2.80 20.58 12.39
CA SER A 80 -3.42 19.37 11.88
C SER A 80 -3.73 18.38 12.99
N ASP A 81 -4.87 17.71 12.91
CA ASP A 81 -5.22 16.55 13.74
C ASP A 81 -4.27 15.35 13.51
N LEU A 82 -3.38 15.44 12.53
CA LEU A 82 -2.35 14.45 12.23
C LEU A 82 -1.02 14.76 12.94
N ALA A 83 -0.91 15.87 13.69
CA ALA A 83 0.29 16.20 14.46
C ALA A 83 0.57 15.07 15.47
N GLY A 84 1.85 14.65 15.56
CA GLY A 84 2.24 13.53 16.41
C GLY A 84 2.16 12.16 15.73
N TRP A 85 1.41 12.02 14.62
CA TRP A 85 1.45 10.82 13.76
C TRP A 85 2.14 11.11 12.41
N ALA A 86 1.76 12.21 11.75
CA ALA A 86 2.47 12.67 10.57
C ALA A 86 3.76 13.43 10.95
N GLU A 87 4.81 13.20 10.21
CA GLU A 87 6.15 13.71 10.45
C GLU A 87 6.78 14.28 9.17
N TYR A 88 7.86 15.05 9.33
CA TYR A 88 8.66 15.48 8.19
C TYR A 88 9.56 14.34 7.72
N GLY A 89 9.45 13.97 6.45
CA GLY A 89 10.29 12.98 5.80
C GLY A 89 10.92 13.53 4.53
N TYR A 90 11.88 12.79 3.99
CA TYR A 90 12.52 13.08 2.72
C TYR A 90 12.18 12.00 1.69
N CYS A 91 11.74 12.42 0.51
CA CYS A 91 11.47 11.55 -0.62
C CYS A 91 12.65 11.63 -1.59
N ALA A 92 13.54 10.64 -1.57
CA ALA A 92 14.75 10.62 -2.39
C ALA A 92 14.44 10.60 -3.90
N SER A 93 13.40 9.87 -4.33
CA SER A 93 13.01 9.77 -5.74
C SER A 93 12.54 11.10 -6.34
N HIS A 94 12.06 12.04 -5.52
CA HIS A 94 11.62 13.37 -5.93
C HIS A 94 12.50 14.48 -5.37
N SER A 95 13.59 14.16 -4.66
CA SER A 95 14.51 15.10 -4.02
C SER A 95 13.81 16.19 -3.21
N ARG A 96 12.72 15.83 -2.50
CA ARG A 96 11.90 16.80 -1.75
C ARG A 96 11.56 16.35 -0.34
N PHE A 97 11.42 17.31 0.54
CA PHE A 97 10.82 17.09 1.85
C PHE A 97 9.29 17.10 1.73
N PHE A 98 8.64 16.29 2.57
CA PHE A 98 7.19 16.26 2.73
C PHE A 98 6.84 16.15 4.22
N TRP A 99 5.63 16.54 4.60
CA TRP A 99 5.08 16.26 5.91
C TRP A 99 3.90 15.31 5.75
N GLY A 100 3.98 14.16 6.42
CA GLY A 100 2.97 13.12 6.25
C GLY A 100 3.39 11.79 6.85
N LEU A 101 2.93 10.75 6.20
CA LEU A 101 3.15 9.36 6.56
C LEU A 101 3.90 8.65 5.43
N ARG A 102 4.26 7.40 5.68
CA ARG A 102 4.63 6.43 4.65
C ARG A 102 3.65 5.28 4.65
N LEU A 103 3.24 4.87 3.47
CA LEU A 103 2.56 3.61 3.24
C LEU A 103 3.65 2.55 2.98
N HIS A 104 3.79 1.62 3.91
CA HIS A 104 4.63 0.43 3.75
C HIS A 104 3.79 -0.67 3.13
N LEU A 105 4.31 -1.33 2.11
CA LEU A 105 3.62 -2.38 1.35
C LEU A 105 4.52 -3.59 1.21
N VAL A 106 3.95 -4.76 1.45
CA VAL A 106 4.46 -6.05 0.98
C VAL A 106 3.52 -6.53 -0.11
N CYS A 107 4.05 -6.79 -1.29
CA CYS A 107 3.27 -7.22 -2.44
C CYS A 107 3.87 -8.47 -3.09
N THR A 108 3.04 -9.26 -3.75
CA THR A 108 3.51 -10.31 -4.66
C THR A 108 4.14 -9.70 -5.92
N LEU A 109 4.74 -10.50 -6.77
CA LEU A 109 5.33 -10.02 -8.05
C LEU A 109 4.27 -9.51 -9.02
N SER A 110 3.05 -10.00 -8.95
CA SER A 110 1.91 -9.49 -9.72
C SER A 110 1.38 -8.15 -9.18
N GLY A 111 1.84 -7.73 -7.99
CA GLY A 111 1.46 -6.47 -7.35
C GLY A 111 0.31 -6.57 -6.36
N LEU A 112 -0.11 -7.79 -5.99
CA LEU A 112 -1.15 -8.00 -4.97
C LEU A 112 -0.63 -7.58 -3.59
N PRO A 113 -1.24 -6.60 -2.90
CA PRO A 113 -0.84 -6.21 -1.56
C PRO A 113 -1.20 -7.31 -0.54
N VAL A 114 -0.19 -7.99 0.04
CA VAL A 114 -0.40 -9.05 1.05
C VAL A 114 -0.30 -8.51 2.47
N ALA A 115 0.51 -7.48 2.71
CA ALA A 115 0.56 -6.76 3.99
C ALA A 115 0.80 -5.26 3.75
N PHE A 116 0.29 -4.43 4.65
CA PHE A 116 0.48 -2.99 4.56
C PHE A 116 0.33 -2.29 5.91
N ALA A 117 1.07 -1.20 6.09
CA ALA A 117 0.97 -0.32 7.25
C ALA A 117 1.15 1.15 6.88
N LEU A 118 0.52 2.03 7.67
CA LEU A 118 0.78 3.47 7.65
C LEU A 118 1.58 3.83 8.89
N ALA A 119 2.74 4.45 8.71
CA ALA A 119 3.59 4.91 9.80
C ALA A 119 4.05 6.36 9.57
N GLY A 120 4.56 7.02 10.60
CA GLY A 120 5.17 8.33 10.49
C GLY A 120 6.30 8.34 9.46
N ALA A 121 6.54 9.49 8.84
CA ALA A 121 7.53 9.58 7.74
C ALA A 121 8.98 9.26 8.16
N LYS A 122 9.27 9.24 9.47
CA LYS A 122 10.57 8.90 10.05
C LYS A 122 10.65 7.48 10.63
N ALA A 123 9.54 6.74 10.64
CA ALA A 123 9.53 5.38 11.17
C ALA A 123 10.57 4.51 10.47
N ASP A 124 11.26 3.67 11.23
CA ASP A 124 12.24 2.73 10.67
C ASP A 124 11.48 1.67 9.84
N GLU A 125 11.81 1.59 8.56
CA GLU A 125 11.14 0.70 7.61
C GLU A 125 11.26 -0.78 8.01
N ARG A 126 12.35 -1.14 8.71
CA ARG A 126 12.59 -2.50 9.20
C ARG A 126 11.67 -2.85 10.37
N GLU A 127 11.53 -1.93 11.32
CA GLU A 127 10.63 -2.13 12.47
C GLU A 127 9.17 -2.18 12.02
N VAL A 128 8.80 -1.32 11.05
CA VAL A 128 7.44 -1.36 10.48
C VAL A 128 7.19 -2.69 9.78
N LEU A 129 8.16 -3.20 9.03
CA LEU A 129 8.02 -4.50 8.37
C LEU A 129 7.87 -5.63 9.39
N LEU A 130 8.72 -5.71 10.42
CA LEU A 130 8.57 -6.71 11.48
C LEU A 130 7.19 -6.60 12.15
N GLY A 131 6.76 -5.39 12.49
CA GLY A 131 5.42 -5.18 13.06
C GLY A 131 4.26 -5.57 12.14
N MET A 132 4.44 -5.49 10.81
CA MET A 132 3.43 -6.01 9.86
C MET A 132 3.35 -7.53 9.87
N LEU A 133 4.50 -8.22 9.94
CA LEU A 133 4.57 -9.69 10.00
C LEU A 133 4.05 -10.20 11.36
N ASP A 134 4.41 -9.55 12.46
CA ASP A 134 3.91 -9.87 13.80
C ASP A 134 2.40 -9.67 13.96
N ALA A 135 1.83 -8.69 13.25
CA ALA A 135 0.40 -8.41 13.27
C ALA A 135 -0.45 -9.48 12.57
N ASP A 136 0.14 -10.26 11.67
CA ASP A 136 -0.52 -11.37 10.98
C ASP A 136 0.41 -12.61 10.91
N PRO A 137 0.59 -13.33 12.02
CA PRO A 137 1.41 -14.55 12.04
C PRO A 137 0.93 -15.63 11.07
N ASN A 138 -0.37 -15.66 10.75
CA ASN A 138 -0.93 -16.64 9.82
C ASN A 138 -0.44 -16.39 8.38
N LEU A 139 -0.20 -15.14 8.01
CA LEU A 139 0.36 -14.81 6.71
C LEU A 139 1.72 -15.47 6.51
N VAL A 140 2.61 -15.37 7.51
CA VAL A 140 3.95 -15.96 7.46
C VAL A 140 3.87 -17.49 7.54
N ALA A 141 3.08 -18.03 8.47
CA ALA A 141 2.91 -19.47 8.65
C ALA A 141 2.34 -20.17 7.40
N ALA A 142 1.52 -19.47 6.60
CA ALA A 142 1.00 -19.99 5.34
C ALA A 142 2.04 -20.00 4.21
N HIS A 143 3.18 -19.32 4.37
CA HIS A 143 4.20 -19.14 3.34
C HIS A 143 5.60 -19.45 3.90
N PRO A 144 5.88 -20.70 4.31
CA PRO A 144 7.20 -21.07 4.84
C PRO A 144 8.30 -20.87 3.79
N ASN A 145 9.45 -20.39 4.23
CA ASN A 145 10.61 -20.04 3.37
C ASN A 145 10.31 -18.95 2.32
N GLN A 146 9.37 -18.06 2.62
CA GLN A 146 9.02 -16.95 1.75
C GLN A 146 10.23 -16.06 1.47
N LYS A 147 10.47 -15.78 0.18
CA LYS A 147 11.52 -14.83 -0.23
C LYS A 147 10.96 -13.41 -0.20
N LEU A 148 11.67 -12.52 0.49
CA LEU A 148 11.30 -11.10 0.58
C LEU A 148 12.37 -10.24 -0.07
N MET A 149 12.04 -9.62 -1.18
CA MET A 149 12.90 -8.68 -1.88
C MET A 149 12.75 -7.29 -1.31
N ALA A 150 13.86 -6.68 -0.89
CA ALA A 150 13.90 -5.35 -0.30
C ALA A 150 15.03 -4.50 -0.89
N ASP A 151 15.02 -3.21 -0.62
CA ASP A 151 16.14 -2.34 -0.97
C ASP A 151 17.34 -2.56 -0.01
N LYS A 152 18.48 -1.92 -0.31
CA LYS A 152 19.71 -2.04 0.48
C LYS A 152 19.59 -1.49 1.91
N ASN A 153 18.54 -0.75 2.24
CA ASN A 153 18.34 -0.14 3.56
C ASN A 153 17.68 -1.11 4.55
N TYR A 154 17.10 -2.20 4.08
CA TYR A 154 16.62 -3.30 4.90
C TYR A 154 17.78 -4.20 5.36
N TYR A 155 18.61 -3.72 6.27
CA TYR A 155 19.79 -4.42 6.77
C TYR A 155 19.89 -4.37 8.30
N GLY A 156 20.63 -5.30 8.88
CA GLY A 156 20.96 -5.34 10.31
C GLY A 156 20.90 -6.75 10.86
N LYS A 157 21.88 -7.13 11.69
CA LYS A 157 21.96 -8.50 12.21
C LYS A 157 20.70 -8.93 12.96
N ALA A 158 20.18 -8.08 13.86
CA ALA A 158 18.97 -8.38 14.62
C ALA A 158 17.74 -8.47 13.71
N PHE A 159 17.61 -7.55 12.76
CA PHE A 159 16.51 -7.54 11.79
C PHE A 159 16.56 -8.79 10.87
N GLU A 160 17.73 -9.11 10.31
CA GLU A 160 17.90 -10.28 9.44
C GLU A 160 17.68 -11.59 10.22
N ALA A 161 18.06 -11.65 11.52
CA ALA A 161 17.78 -12.78 12.39
C ALA A 161 16.26 -12.93 12.66
N ALA A 162 15.56 -11.85 12.99
CA ALA A 162 14.12 -11.88 13.21
C ALA A 162 13.34 -12.36 11.99
N LEU A 163 13.76 -11.97 10.78
CA LEU A 163 13.15 -12.50 9.54
C LEU A 163 13.45 -13.99 9.36
N ALA A 164 14.66 -14.43 9.64
CA ALA A 164 15.03 -15.85 9.56
C ALA A 164 14.25 -16.70 10.58
N ASP A 165 14.06 -16.22 11.81
CA ASP A 165 13.24 -16.86 12.83
C ASP A 165 11.76 -16.98 12.41
N ALA A 166 11.30 -16.04 11.57
CA ALA A 166 9.98 -16.10 10.93
C ALA A 166 9.95 -16.89 9.61
N GLU A 167 11.00 -17.64 9.29
CA GLU A 167 11.15 -18.39 8.02
C GLU A 167 11.02 -17.52 6.75
N VAL A 168 11.43 -16.24 6.83
CA VAL A 168 11.45 -15.30 5.70
C VAL A 168 12.89 -15.07 5.24
N GLU A 169 13.19 -15.45 4.01
CA GLU A 169 14.50 -15.22 3.38
C GLU A 169 14.61 -13.82 2.81
N LEU A 170 15.43 -12.96 3.43
CA LEU A 170 15.67 -11.60 2.94
C LEU A 170 16.64 -11.56 1.77
N LEU A 171 16.18 -11.07 0.62
CA LEU A 171 16.98 -10.82 -0.56
C LEU A 171 17.11 -9.30 -0.77
N ARG A 172 18.30 -8.75 -0.59
CA ARG A 172 18.62 -7.33 -0.80
C ARG A 172 19.95 -7.12 -1.48
N PRO A 173 20.15 -6.00 -2.18
CA PRO A 173 21.46 -5.63 -2.71
C PRO A 173 22.50 -5.50 -1.60
N ALA A 174 23.75 -5.86 -1.93
CA ALA A 174 24.89 -5.61 -1.04
C ALA A 174 25.09 -4.09 -0.86
N ARG A 175 25.45 -3.69 0.35
CA ARG A 175 25.86 -2.31 0.67
C ARG A 175 27.31 -2.09 0.25
N LYS A 176 27.73 -0.84 0.18
CA LYS A 176 29.12 -0.50 -0.08
C LYS A 176 30.04 -1.16 0.98
N GLY A 177 30.97 -2.00 0.53
CA GLY A 177 31.88 -2.75 1.39
C GLY A 177 31.37 -4.13 1.85
N GLU A 178 30.14 -4.52 1.55
CA GLU A 178 29.66 -5.89 1.75
C GLU A 178 30.08 -6.81 0.59
N LYS A 179 30.23 -8.11 0.90
CA LYS A 179 30.39 -9.14 -0.14
C LYS A 179 29.12 -9.22 -1.00
N PRO A 180 29.23 -9.61 -2.29
CA PRO A 180 28.05 -9.85 -3.13
C PRO A 180 27.06 -10.79 -2.44
N ARG A 181 25.77 -10.42 -2.47
CA ARG A 181 24.69 -11.24 -1.88
C ARG A 181 23.99 -12.08 -2.96
N PRO A 182 23.38 -13.20 -2.57
CA PRO A 182 22.55 -14.00 -3.49
C PRO A 182 21.48 -13.16 -4.18
N GLY A 183 21.08 -13.55 -5.41
CA GLY A 183 19.97 -12.91 -6.12
C GLY A 183 20.33 -11.60 -6.86
N HIS A 184 21.59 -11.16 -6.89
CA HIS A 184 22.03 -9.90 -7.49
C HIS A 184 21.42 -9.61 -8.89
N ARG A 185 21.33 -10.61 -9.78
CA ARG A 185 20.78 -10.47 -11.12
C ARG A 185 19.28 -10.14 -11.17
N TYR A 186 18.55 -10.41 -10.10
CA TYR A 186 17.10 -10.21 -10.02
C TYR A 186 16.70 -8.84 -9.44
N PHE A 187 17.60 -8.12 -8.77
CA PHE A 187 17.24 -6.87 -8.09
C PHE A 187 16.73 -5.79 -9.05
N LYS A 188 17.26 -5.69 -10.27
CA LYS A 188 16.79 -4.70 -11.26
C LYS A 188 15.33 -4.97 -11.71
N PRO A 189 14.94 -6.17 -12.14
CA PRO A 189 13.55 -6.49 -12.45
C PRO A 189 12.60 -6.27 -11.27
N PHE A 190 12.97 -6.68 -10.07
CA PHE A 190 12.11 -6.54 -8.89
C PHE A 190 11.90 -5.08 -8.48
N ARG A 191 12.93 -4.26 -8.60
CA ARG A 191 12.80 -2.83 -8.39
C ARG A 191 11.77 -2.21 -9.35
N GLN A 192 11.75 -2.60 -10.59
CA GLN A 192 10.75 -2.15 -11.56
C GLN A 192 9.32 -2.57 -11.16
N VAL A 193 9.16 -3.76 -10.56
CA VAL A 193 7.86 -4.22 -10.04
C VAL A 193 7.35 -3.27 -8.98
N ILE A 194 8.14 -3.01 -7.93
CA ILE A 194 7.69 -2.15 -6.82
C ILE A 194 7.51 -0.68 -7.24
N GLU A 195 8.36 -0.18 -8.13
CA GLU A 195 8.21 1.14 -8.72
C GLU A 195 6.89 1.25 -9.52
N SER A 196 6.52 0.21 -10.27
CA SER A 196 5.25 0.15 -11.00
C SER A 196 4.03 0.15 -10.05
N ILE A 197 4.08 -0.64 -8.95
CA ILE A 197 3.02 -0.67 -7.93
C ILE A 197 2.85 0.72 -7.31
N ASN A 198 3.94 1.33 -6.87
CA ASN A 198 3.93 2.66 -6.28
C ASN A 198 3.42 3.72 -7.27
N ASN A 199 3.79 3.61 -8.54
CA ASN A 199 3.29 4.50 -9.59
C ASN A 199 1.78 4.35 -9.78
N THR A 200 1.25 3.12 -9.83
CA THR A 200 -0.21 2.88 -9.91
C THR A 200 -0.95 3.54 -8.75
N LEU A 201 -0.46 3.39 -7.52
CA LEU A 201 -1.06 4.02 -6.35
C LEU A 201 -1.02 5.54 -6.42
N LYS A 202 0.09 6.13 -6.88
CA LYS A 202 0.28 7.58 -6.94
C LYS A 202 -0.49 8.23 -8.09
N THR A 203 -0.38 7.69 -9.30
CA THR A 203 -0.89 8.34 -10.52
C THR A 203 -2.30 7.91 -10.89
N GLN A 204 -2.60 6.60 -10.83
CA GLN A 204 -3.92 6.09 -11.22
C GLN A 204 -4.93 6.12 -10.07
N LEU A 205 -4.46 5.96 -8.82
CA LEU A 205 -5.30 5.96 -7.62
C LEU A 205 -5.17 7.22 -6.75
N ASP A 206 -4.45 8.24 -7.22
CA ASP A 206 -4.33 9.55 -6.54
C ASP A 206 -3.91 9.45 -5.06
N LEU A 207 -2.95 8.57 -4.71
CA LEU A 207 -2.50 8.39 -3.33
C LEU A 207 -2.00 9.71 -2.71
N GLU A 208 -1.30 10.53 -3.48
CA GLU A 208 -0.77 11.82 -3.03
C GLU A 208 -1.86 12.88 -2.82
N ARG A 209 -3.07 12.67 -3.38
CA ARG A 209 -4.22 13.58 -3.25
C ARG A 209 -5.37 12.94 -2.47
N HIS A 210 -5.04 12.13 -1.46
CA HIS A 210 -6.04 11.41 -0.67
C HIS A 210 -7.06 12.32 0.05
N GLY A 211 -6.73 13.58 0.32
CA GLY A 211 -7.63 14.57 0.92
C GLY A 211 -8.05 14.30 2.36
N GLY A 212 -7.44 13.33 3.06
CA GLY A 212 -7.68 13.04 4.47
C GLY A 212 -7.03 14.11 5.36
N ARG A 213 -7.74 14.54 6.40
CA ARG A 213 -7.25 15.55 7.37
C ARG A 213 -7.22 15.04 8.80
N THR A 214 -7.75 13.86 9.07
CA THR A 214 -7.74 13.16 10.35
C THR A 214 -7.16 11.77 10.19
N ILE A 215 -6.75 11.13 11.29
CA ILE A 215 -6.20 9.75 11.28
C ILE A 215 -7.15 8.80 10.55
N ALA A 216 -8.42 8.73 10.96
CA ALA A 216 -9.41 7.87 10.32
C ALA A 216 -9.68 8.28 8.86
N GLY A 217 -9.60 9.59 8.54
CA GLY A 217 -9.77 10.09 7.18
C GLY A 217 -8.65 9.67 6.23
N VAL A 218 -7.39 9.76 6.65
CA VAL A 218 -6.24 9.28 5.86
C VAL A 218 -6.30 7.76 5.72
N THR A 219 -6.46 7.05 6.84
CA THR A 219 -6.52 5.58 6.85
C THR A 219 -7.60 5.05 5.91
N SER A 220 -8.83 5.55 6.01
CA SER A 220 -9.93 5.07 5.13
C SER A 220 -9.65 5.32 3.65
N ARG A 221 -9.07 6.46 3.31
CA ARG A 221 -8.75 6.80 1.91
C ARG A 221 -7.57 6.01 1.34
N VAL A 222 -6.58 5.71 2.15
CA VAL A 222 -5.49 4.80 1.74
C VAL A 222 -6.03 3.39 1.55
N LEU A 223 -6.87 2.89 2.47
CA LEU A 223 -7.50 1.58 2.34
C LEU A 223 -8.38 1.46 1.09
N GLN A 224 -9.11 2.51 0.71
CA GLN A 224 -9.87 2.51 -0.55
C GLN A 224 -8.97 2.30 -1.78
N ARG A 225 -7.76 2.86 -1.78
CA ARG A 225 -6.79 2.69 -2.88
C ARG A 225 -6.20 1.30 -2.92
N ILE A 226 -5.84 0.77 -1.76
CA ILE A 226 -5.37 -0.61 -1.63
C ILE A 226 -6.48 -1.58 -2.08
N LEU A 227 -7.72 -1.36 -1.62
CA LEU A 227 -8.86 -2.16 -2.05
C LEU A 227 -9.08 -2.08 -3.56
N ALA A 228 -9.00 -0.90 -4.17
CA ALA A 228 -9.15 -0.76 -5.62
C ALA A 228 -8.10 -1.55 -6.40
N LEU A 229 -6.82 -1.48 -5.98
CA LEU A 229 -5.75 -2.26 -6.59
C LEU A 229 -5.97 -3.77 -6.39
N THR A 230 -6.28 -4.19 -5.16
CA THR A 230 -6.52 -5.60 -4.83
C THR A 230 -7.72 -6.16 -5.61
N ALA A 231 -8.82 -5.40 -5.66
CA ALA A 231 -10.04 -5.83 -6.37
C ALA A 231 -9.81 -5.95 -7.88
N ALA A 232 -9.00 -5.07 -8.48
CA ALA A 232 -8.67 -5.14 -9.90
C ALA A 232 -7.82 -6.39 -10.23
N ILE A 233 -6.82 -6.69 -9.39
CA ILE A 233 -5.98 -7.89 -9.55
C ILE A 233 -6.82 -9.15 -9.36
N TRP A 234 -7.62 -9.20 -8.29
CA TRP A 234 -8.54 -10.31 -8.04
C TRP A 234 -9.53 -10.52 -9.20
N HIS A 235 -10.12 -9.45 -9.72
CA HIS A 235 -11.07 -9.54 -10.83
C HIS A 235 -10.43 -10.13 -12.10
N ASN A 236 -9.23 -9.68 -12.45
CA ASN A 236 -8.48 -10.25 -13.57
C ASN A 236 -8.17 -11.73 -13.35
N ASP A 237 -7.73 -12.09 -12.15
CA ASP A 237 -7.45 -13.47 -11.77
C ASP A 237 -8.68 -14.36 -11.92
N GLN A 238 -9.86 -13.93 -11.43
CA GLN A 238 -11.11 -14.68 -11.57
C GLN A 238 -11.58 -14.85 -13.02
N LEU A 239 -11.23 -13.92 -13.89
CA LEU A 239 -11.55 -13.98 -15.32
C LEU A 239 -10.47 -14.68 -16.16
N GLY A 240 -9.41 -15.20 -15.55
CA GLY A 240 -8.27 -15.79 -16.26
C GLY A 240 -7.51 -14.78 -17.13
N GLN A 241 -7.62 -13.49 -16.83
CA GLN A 241 -6.90 -12.43 -17.51
C GLN A 241 -5.53 -12.20 -16.85
N PRO A 242 -4.53 -11.66 -17.59
CA PRO A 242 -3.26 -11.29 -16.99
C PRO A 242 -3.46 -10.36 -15.80
N THR A 243 -2.87 -10.70 -14.65
CA THR A 243 -2.87 -9.83 -13.49
C THR A 243 -1.96 -8.63 -13.75
N LEU A 244 -2.55 -7.44 -13.86
CA LEU A 244 -1.85 -6.21 -14.18
C LEU A 244 -1.75 -5.32 -12.95
N ARG A 245 -0.57 -4.80 -12.72
CA ARG A 245 -0.30 -3.76 -11.72
C ARG A 245 -0.82 -2.38 -12.15
N SER A 246 -1.00 -2.19 -13.45
CA SER A 246 -1.61 -1.00 -14.03
C SER A 246 -3.12 -1.19 -14.16
N LEU A 247 -3.87 -0.13 -13.88
CA LEU A 247 -5.33 -0.12 -13.98
C LEU A 247 -5.84 0.45 -15.32
N THR A 248 -4.95 0.74 -16.26
CA THR A 248 -5.32 1.29 -17.58
C THR A 248 -6.25 0.38 -18.38
N ALA A 249 -6.23 -0.93 -18.12
CA ALA A 249 -7.16 -1.87 -18.73
C ALA A 249 -8.64 -1.59 -18.37
N TYR A 250 -8.90 -0.77 -17.35
CA TYR A 250 -10.25 -0.35 -16.92
C TYR A 250 -10.62 1.08 -17.36
N ASP A 251 -9.76 1.74 -18.13
CA ASP A 251 -10.00 3.08 -18.69
C ASP A 251 -10.72 2.92 -20.05
N HIS A 252 -12.02 2.60 -20.00
CA HIS A 252 -12.90 2.49 -21.16
C HIS A 252 -13.96 3.57 -21.16
#